data_9db48b961d5b8c3d743f2b5a54e2c696
#
_entry.id   9db48b961d5b8c3d743f2b5a54e2c696
#
_cell.length_a   1.000
_cell.length_b   1.000
_cell.length_c   1.000
_cell.angle_alpha   90.00
_cell.angle_beta   90.00
_cell.angle_gamma   90.00
#
_symmetry.space_group_name_H-M   'P 1'
#
loop_
_entity.id
_entity.type
_entity.pdbx_description
1 polymer ?
#
loop_
_entity_poly.entity_id
_entity_poly.type
_entity_poly.pdbx_seq_one_letter_code
_entity_poly.pdbx_strand_id
1 'polypeptide(L)'
;MHSRGIKTRTINHPVLQDGYQLIIKLKQRRWRCTNTDCLYESNEHFKLVNRYRRNTNASDLLILNQFRNLNCSAVDIARQFHTSDMHVLNVFDKYIQMDRLPLTDAISVDEVYLDMDKSCKYALVIQDFYTGDPIDIIHSRLDRVTEPYFSNIPLKERASVKYLISDMYNPYLSYVKKYFPNAVSVVDSFHVMQWLIHSLDMFLRNLQKEYKARDESTRCEIFSKYGHQHRINVSDEVYLLKKYRWLLLKNQEHLEYRLEPRYDRHFRYFINTFGYEEKFLALHPYIKVFRDLKEEYVRFNSRNAGNPLKASEEIDSLIHKYCSSEYHIFVQFGNLLRKYKNPIINSFIMVDRLGPDGIYNSRLSNGPIESLNRKAKDLKRLGRGFRNFEHMRNRFLFATRKNPIYKG
;
A
#
# COMPACT_ATOMS: atom_id res chain seq x y z
N MET A 1 62.11 -0.65 -13.89
CA MET A 1 61.16 -1.77 -13.81
C MET A 1 61.40 -2.73 -14.94
N HIS A 2 61.58 -4.02 -14.70
CA HIS A 2 61.63 -5.04 -15.72
C HIS A 2 60.45 -6.02 -15.60
N SER A 3 60.09 -6.65 -16.71
CA SER A 3 58.98 -7.63 -16.74
C SER A 3 59.39 -8.94 -16.06
N ARG A 4 58.57 -9.40 -15.07
CA ARG A 4 58.74 -10.68 -14.40
C ARG A 4 57.81 -11.75 -14.97
N GLY A 5 57.25 -11.51 -16.12
CA GLY A 5 56.35 -12.45 -16.79
C GLY A 5 54.88 -11.97 -16.79
N ILE A 6 54.01 -12.84 -17.34
CA ILE A 6 52.59 -12.56 -17.53
C ILE A 6 51.82 -13.56 -16.68
N LYS A 7 50.84 -13.05 -15.91
CA LYS A 7 49.86 -13.82 -15.19
C LYS A 7 48.51 -13.73 -15.88
N THR A 8 47.87 -14.84 -16.15
CA THR A 8 46.51 -14.86 -16.69
C THR A 8 45.50 -14.81 -15.52
N ARG A 9 44.59 -13.84 -15.55
CA ARG A 9 43.45 -13.74 -14.62
C ARG A 9 42.17 -14.06 -15.36
N THR A 10 41.31 -14.82 -14.74
CA THR A 10 39.94 -15.05 -15.21
C THR A 10 39.04 -14.01 -14.61
N ILE A 11 38.37 -13.23 -15.45
CA ILE A 11 37.45 -12.13 -15.06
C ILE A 11 36.09 -12.48 -15.65
N ASN A 12 35.08 -12.44 -14.82
CA ASN A 12 33.68 -12.58 -15.23
C ASN A 12 33.12 -11.21 -15.68
N HIS A 13 32.42 -11.22 -16.78
CA HIS A 13 31.65 -10.08 -17.25
C HIS A 13 30.22 -10.52 -17.47
N PRO A 14 29.21 -9.81 -16.90
CA PRO A 14 27.83 -10.19 -17.08
C PRO A 14 27.43 -9.97 -18.54
N VAL A 15 26.82 -10.98 -19.13
CA VAL A 15 26.08 -10.87 -20.37
C VAL A 15 24.62 -11.02 -20.03
N LEU A 16 23.82 -10.01 -20.37
CA LEU A 16 22.38 -10.00 -20.11
C LEU A 16 21.58 -10.85 -21.12
N GLN A 17 22.22 -11.80 -21.72
CA GLN A 17 21.62 -12.73 -22.66
C GLN A 17 21.46 -14.11 -22.02
N ASP A 18 20.29 -14.69 -22.15
CA ASP A 18 19.90 -15.93 -21.47
C ASP A 18 20.95 -17.06 -21.64
N GLY A 19 21.41 -17.56 -20.49
CA GLY A 19 22.20 -18.77 -20.39
C GLY A 19 23.70 -18.64 -20.72
N TYR A 20 24.20 -17.47 -21.10
CA TYR A 20 25.61 -17.28 -21.44
C TYR A 20 26.39 -16.55 -20.35
N GLN A 21 27.60 -17.04 -20.04
CA GLN A 21 28.56 -16.36 -19.18
C GLN A 21 29.78 -15.94 -20.05
N LEU A 22 30.09 -14.63 -20.05
CA LEU A 22 31.30 -14.13 -20.69
C LEU A 22 32.47 -14.18 -19.71
N ILE A 23 33.48 -14.97 -20.06
CA ILE A 23 34.71 -15.07 -19.29
C ILE A 23 35.85 -14.42 -20.08
N ILE A 24 36.45 -13.40 -19.47
CA ILE A 24 37.59 -12.68 -20.02
C ILE A 24 38.88 -13.23 -19.42
N LYS A 25 39.76 -13.81 -20.25
CA LYS A 25 41.10 -14.20 -19.83
C LYS A 25 42.04 -13.02 -19.99
N LEU A 26 42.30 -12.30 -18.94
CA LEU A 26 43.11 -11.08 -18.88
C LEU A 26 44.59 -11.45 -18.67
N LYS A 27 45.42 -11.20 -19.67
CA LYS A 27 46.87 -11.34 -19.53
C LYS A 27 47.43 -10.09 -18.88
N GLN A 28 47.90 -10.21 -17.64
CA GLN A 28 48.40 -9.11 -16.78
C GLN A 28 49.91 -9.25 -16.62
N ARG A 29 50.65 -8.25 -17.04
CA ARG A 29 52.11 -8.21 -16.88
C ARG A 29 52.48 -7.88 -15.45
N ARG A 30 53.51 -8.54 -14.93
CA ARG A 30 54.07 -8.30 -13.60
C ARG A 30 55.39 -7.53 -13.77
N TRP A 31 55.60 -6.53 -12.97
CA TRP A 31 56.77 -5.66 -12.99
C TRP A 31 57.49 -5.76 -11.66
N ARG A 32 58.85 -5.72 -11.72
CA ARG A 32 59.71 -5.64 -10.57
C ARG A 32 60.69 -4.50 -10.73
N CYS A 33 61.05 -3.81 -9.63
CA CYS A 33 62.07 -2.81 -9.65
C CYS A 33 63.41 -3.38 -10.08
N THR A 34 64.15 -2.65 -10.87
CA THR A 34 65.52 -3.04 -11.35
C THR A 34 66.59 -2.83 -10.28
N ASN A 35 66.34 -2.01 -9.28
CA ASN A 35 67.24 -1.85 -8.13
C ASN A 35 67.17 -3.09 -7.23
N THR A 36 68.34 -3.69 -6.95
CA THR A 36 68.47 -4.87 -6.12
C THR A 36 67.99 -4.72 -4.69
N ASP A 37 68.10 -3.52 -4.14
CA ASP A 37 67.69 -3.18 -2.77
C ASP A 37 66.21 -2.84 -2.66
N CYS A 38 65.51 -2.72 -3.79
CA CYS A 38 64.11 -2.39 -3.85
C CYS A 38 63.28 -3.64 -4.14
N LEU A 39 62.48 -4.07 -3.16
CA LEU A 39 61.56 -5.21 -3.26
C LEU A 39 60.25 -4.89 -3.94
N TYR A 40 60.09 -3.69 -4.51
CA TYR A 40 58.82 -3.25 -5.10
C TYR A 40 58.42 -4.09 -6.30
N GLU A 41 57.24 -4.67 -6.25
CA GLU A 41 56.61 -5.38 -7.35
C GLU A 41 55.22 -4.77 -7.61
N SER A 42 54.82 -4.66 -8.84
CA SER A 42 53.51 -4.20 -9.24
C SER A 42 52.97 -5.06 -10.39
N ASN A 43 51.66 -5.07 -10.51
CA ASN A 43 50.97 -5.68 -11.66
C ASN A 43 50.43 -4.57 -12.55
N GLU A 44 50.34 -4.84 -13.83
CA GLU A 44 49.67 -3.96 -14.79
C GLU A 44 48.23 -3.68 -14.36
N HIS A 45 47.76 -2.44 -14.48
CA HIS A 45 46.43 -2.00 -14.11
C HIS A 45 45.54 -1.88 -15.34
N PHE A 46 44.30 -2.34 -15.19
CA PHE A 46 43.30 -2.24 -16.25
C PHE A 46 42.09 -1.48 -15.69
N LYS A 47 41.55 -0.52 -16.43
CA LYS A 47 40.32 0.21 -16.07
C LYS A 47 39.09 -0.69 -16.03
N LEU A 48 39.12 -1.84 -16.73
CA LEU A 48 38.02 -2.79 -16.84
C LEU A 48 37.71 -3.49 -15.50
N VAL A 49 38.73 -3.71 -14.65
CA VAL A 49 38.61 -4.51 -13.42
C VAL A 49 39.51 -3.93 -12.33
N ASN A 50 38.94 -3.73 -11.16
CA ASN A 50 39.69 -3.25 -9.99
C ASN A 50 40.66 -4.32 -9.46
N ARG A 51 41.67 -3.85 -8.73
CA ARG A 51 42.65 -4.72 -8.08
C ARG A 51 41.96 -5.77 -7.18
N TYR A 52 42.39 -7.02 -7.30
CA TYR A 52 41.83 -8.18 -6.56
C TYR A 52 40.40 -8.58 -6.89
N ARG A 53 39.68 -7.88 -7.79
CA ARG A 53 38.33 -8.28 -8.20
C ARG A 53 38.35 -9.33 -9.34
N ARG A 54 37.33 -10.21 -9.35
CA ARG A 54 37.11 -11.20 -10.39
C ARG A 54 35.99 -10.83 -11.37
N ASN A 55 35.27 -9.75 -11.08
CA ASN A 55 34.20 -9.22 -11.92
C ASN A 55 34.63 -7.87 -12.49
N THR A 56 34.15 -7.53 -13.68
CA THR A 56 34.37 -6.21 -14.27
C THR A 56 33.67 -5.12 -13.47
N ASN A 57 34.14 -3.87 -13.56
CA ASN A 57 33.51 -2.72 -12.89
C ASN A 57 32.09 -2.48 -13.40
N ALA A 58 31.79 -2.78 -14.67
CA ALA A 58 30.44 -2.71 -15.24
C ALA A 58 29.44 -3.66 -14.56
N SER A 59 29.92 -4.77 -13.97
CA SER A 59 29.05 -5.71 -13.25
C SER A 59 28.31 -5.06 -12.10
N ASP A 60 28.97 -4.17 -11.35
CA ASP A 60 28.35 -3.50 -10.22
C ASP A 60 27.14 -2.64 -10.65
N LEU A 61 27.30 -1.87 -11.75
CA LEU A 61 26.21 -1.04 -12.30
C LEU A 61 25.03 -1.89 -12.81
N LEU A 62 25.34 -3.00 -13.49
CA LEU A 62 24.31 -3.90 -14.02
C LEU A 62 23.55 -4.60 -12.88
N ILE A 63 24.23 -5.01 -11.82
CA ILE A 63 23.62 -5.55 -10.60
C ILE A 63 22.68 -4.51 -9.98
N LEU A 64 23.14 -3.25 -9.84
CA LEU A 64 22.32 -2.18 -9.29
C LEU A 64 21.06 -1.91 -10.13
N ASN A 65 21.19 -1.93 -11.47
CA ASN A 65 20.03 -1.75 -12.35
C ASN A 65 18.96 -2.84 -12.15
N GLN A 66 19.36 -4.09 -11.88
CA GLN A 66 18.39 -5.15 -11.58
C GLN A 66 17.60 -4.88 -10.31
N PHE A 67 18.18 -4.21 -9.34
CA PHE A 67 17.47 -3.80 -8.12
C PHE A 67 16.40 -2.71 -8.35
N ARG A 68 16.32 -2.09 -9.52
CA ARG A 68 15.17 -1.26 -9.91
C ARG A 68 13.88 -2.09 -10.07
N ASN A 69 14.01 -3.35 -10.39
CA ASN A 69 12.87 -4.26 -10.44
C ASN A 69 12.55 -4.79 -9.05
N LEU A 70 11.36 -4.45 -8.53
CA LEU A 70 10.87 -4.92 -7.23
C LEU A 70 10.76 -6.45 -7.16
N ASN A 71 10.53 -7.12 -8.29
CA ASN A 71 10.32 -8.57 -8.36
C ASN A 71 11.62 -9.38 -8.40
N CYS A 72 12.79 -8.75 -8.46
CA CYS A 72 14.09 -9.43 -8.43
C CYS A 72 14.63 -9.53 -7.01
N SER A 73 14.88 -10.75 -6.53
CA SER A 73 15.61 -11.00 -5.28
C SER A 73 17.13 -10.96 -5.53
N ALA A 74 17.90 -10.79 -4.44
CA ALA A 74 19.37 -10.88 -4.53
C ALA A 74 19.84 -12.25 -5.07
N VAL A 75 19.10 -13.31 -4.74
CA VAL A 75 19.37 -14.68 -5.24
C VAL A 75 19.15 -14.78 -6.76
N ASP A 76 18.07 -14.16 -7.27
CA ASP A 76 17.79 -14.17 -8.71
C ASP A 76 18.85 -13.39 -9.47
N ILE A 77 19.23 -12.21 -8.95
CA ILE A 77 20.32 -11.42 -9.51
C ILE A 77 21.64 -12.20 -9.48
N ALA A 78 21.94 -12.88 -8.36
CA ALA A 78 23.14 -13.69 -8.22
C ALA A 78 23.22 -14.82 -9.26
N ARG A 79 22.11 -15.50 -9.53
CA ARG A 79 22.01 -16.53 -10.58
C ARG A 79 22.24 -15.93 -11.97
N GLN A 80 21.60 -14.80 -12.28
CA GLN A 80 21.74 -14.13 -13.56
C GLN A 80 23.19 -13.68 -13.84
N PHE A 81 23.90 -13.24 -12.78
CA PHE A 81 25.27 -12.72 -12.89
C PHE A 81 26.36 -13.76 -12.54
N HIS A 82 26.00 -15.01 -12.32
CA HIS A 82 26.91 -16.08 -11.93
C HIS A 82 27.82 -15.70 -10.75
N THR A 83 27.24 -15.12 -9.72
CA THR A 83 27.92 -14.66 -8.50
C THR A 83 27.17 -15.11 -7.25
N SER A 84 27.68 -14.78 -6.07
CA SER A 84 26.97 -15.06 -4.83
C SER A 84 25.96 -13.96 -4.48
N ASP A 85 24.88 -14.33 -3.81
CA ASP A 85 23.89 -13.39 -3.26
C ASP A 85 24.50 -12.39 -2.28
N MET A 86 25.47 -12.84 -1.46
CA MET A 86 26.23 -11.94 -0.58
C MET A 86 27.02 -10.90 -1.35
N HIS A 87 27.62 -11.25 -2.51
CA HIS A 87 28.30 -10.26 -3.35
C HIS A 87 27.30 -9.22 -3.89
N VAL A 88 26.14 -9.67 -4.35
CA VAL A 88 25.06 -8.80 -4.86
C VAL A 88 24.59 -7.83 -3.78
N LEU A 89 24.37 -8.32 -2.55
CA LEU A 89 23.97 -7.47 -1.40
C LEU A 89 25.08 -6.47 -1.03
N ASN A 90 26.34 -6.91 -0.99
CA ASN A 90 27.48 -6.02 -0.70
C ASN A 90 27.65 -4.92 -1.77
N VAL A 91 27.38 -5.22 -3.04
CA VAL A 91 27.36 -4.21 -4.10
C VAL A 91 26.26 -3.21 -3.84
N PHE A 92 25.06 -3.67 -3.52
CA PHE A 92 23.94 -2.78 -3.23
C PHE A 92 24.23 -1.87 -2.02
N ASP A 93 24.61 -2.44 -0.88
CA ASP A 93 24.86 -1.69 0.37
C ASP A 93 26.05 -0.72 0.25
N LYS A 94 27.00 -1.03 -0.61
CA LYS A 94 28.14 -0.15 -0.87
C LYS A 94 27.76 1.14 -1.62
N TYR A 95 26.88 1.02 -2.62
CA TYR A 95 26.59 2.12 -3.53
C TYR A 95 25.24 2.80 -3.27
N ILE A 96 24.28 2.10 -2.63
CA ILE A 96 22.94 2.64 -2.46
C ILE A 96 22.71 3.04 -1.02
N GLN A 97 22.84 4.34 -0.77
CA GLN A 97 22.41 5.02 0.45
C GLN A 97 21.39 6.09 0.06
N MET A 98 20.15 5.87 0.48
CA MET A 98 19.03 6.72 0.07
C MET A 98 18.76 7.78 1.14
N ASP A 99 18.95 9.04 0.80
CA ASP A 99 18.48 10.14 1.64
C ASP A 99 16.96 10.28 1.51
N ARG A 100 16.29 10.86 2.52
CA ARG A 100 14.89 11.26 2.38
C ARG A 100 14.76 12.33 1.29
N LEU A 101 13.62 12.38 0.62
CA LEU A 101 13.31 13.50 -0.25
C LEU A 101 12.84 14.71 0.59
N PRO A 102 12.96 15.94 0.08
CA PRO A 102 12.34 17.10 0.68
C PRO A 102 10.83 16.92 0.80
N LEU A 103 10.24 17.52 1.84
CA LEU A 103 8.79 17.59 1.99
C LEU A 103 8.20 18.52 0.93
N THR A 104 7.11 18.10 0.33
CA THR A 104 6.29 18.92 -0.58
C THR A 104 5.13 19.55 0.18
N ASP A 105 4.34 20.39 -0.46
CA ASP A 105 3.20 21.04 0.19
C ASP A 105 2.00 20.10 0.39
N ALA A 106 1.96 18.94 -0.26
CA ALA A 106 0.99 17.88 0.02
C ALA A 106 1.70 16.53 0.22
N ILE A 107 1.64 16.01 1.44
CA ILE A 107 2.24 14.74 1.81
C ILE A 107 1.17 13.76 2.32
N SER A 108 1.34 12.49 1.97
CA SER A 108 0.53 11.40 2.53
C SER A 108 1.35 10.62 3.57
N VAL A 109 0.69 10.23 4.66
CA VAL A 109 1.26 9.36 5.69
C VAL A 109 0.35 8.17 5.93
N ASP A 110 0.93 6.99 6.01
CA ASP A 110 0.20 5.77 6.30
C ASP A 110 1.14 4.70 6.85
N GLU A 111 0.59 3.68 7.50
CA GLU A 111 1.37 2.58 8.03
C GLU A 111 1.37 1.34 7.15
N VAL A 112 2.50 0.66 7.17
CA VAL A 112 2.65 -0.65 6.53
C VAL A 112 3.13 -1.70 7.54
N TYR A 113 2.46 -2.85 7.55
CA TYR A 113 2.86 -3.98 8.40
C TYR A 113 4.13 -4.64 7.83
N LEU A 114 5.26 -4.46 8.49
CA LEU A 114 6.54 -5.04 8.09
C LEU A 114 7.12 -6.01 9.12
N ASP A 115 6.73 -5.94 10.39
CA ASP A 115 7.20 -6.82 11.47
C ASP A 115 8.74 -6.90 11.54
N MET A 116 9.39 -5.74 11.47
CA MET A 116 10.85 -5.61 11.48
C MET A 116 11.38 -4.95 12.76
N ASP A 117 10.51 -4.36 13.56
CA ASP A 117 10.81 -3.79 14.86
C ASP A 117 10.08 -4.59 15.94
N LYS A 118 10.82 -5.04 16.99
CA LYS A 118 10.25 -5.81 18.10
C LYS A 118 9.19 -5.03 18.88
N SER A 119 9.28 -3.70 18.92
CA SER A 119 8.38 -2.83 19.66
C SER A 119 7.17 -2.37 18.86
N CYS A 120 7.27 -2.39 17.54
CA CYS A 120 6.18 -2.00 16.65
C CYS A 120 6.29 -2.69 15.29
N LYS A 121 5.29 -3.47 14.94
CA LYS A 121 5.26 -4.21 13.67
C LYS A 121 4.94 -3.34 12.46
N TYR A 122 4.57 -2.08 12.68
CA TYR A 122 4.16 -1.14 11.65
C TYR A 122 5.22 -0.08 11.42
N ALA A 123 5.72 0.00 10.20
CA ALA A 123 6.54 1.10 9.71
C ALA A 123 5.64 2.25 9.22
N LEU A 124 6.13 3.49 9.30
CA LEU A 124 5.44 4.66 8.77
C LEU A 124 6.01 5.00 7.39
N VAL A 125 5.14 5.12 6.39
CA VAL A 125 5.48 5.57 5.03
C VAL A 125 5.08 7.02 4.87
N ILE A 126 5.95 7.81 4.28
CA ILE A 126 5.71 9.22 3.93
C ILE A 126 5.88 9.32 2.41
N GLN A 127 4.87 9.87 1.73
CA GLN A 127 4.83 9.97 0.27
C GLN A 127 4.55 11.41 -0.17
N ASP A 128 5.21 11.84 -1.22
CA ASP A 128 4.81 13.03 -1.96
C ASP A 128 3.53 12.74 -2.74
N PHE A 129 2.47 13.49 -2.46
CA PHE A 129 1.17 13.28 -3.10
C PHE A 129 1.21 13.57 -4.60
N TYR A 130 1.97 14.57 -5.04
CA TYR A 130 2.00 15.00 -6.44
C TYR A 130 2.66 14.00 -7.37
N THR A 131 3.84 13.53 -7.00
CA THR A 131 4.63 12.61 -7.81
C THR A 131 4.33 11.14 -7.55
N GLY A 132 3.84 10.83 -6.34
CA GLY A 132 3.67 9.48 -5.85
C GLY A 132 4.98 8.82 -5.39
N ASP A 133 6.10 9.56 -5.37
CA ASP A 133 7.38 9.04 -4.89
C ASP A 133 7.39 8.93 -3.36
N PRO A 134 7.96 7.88 -2.77
CA PRO A 134 8.17 7.81 -1.34
C PRO A 134 9.21 8.85 -0.90
N ILE A 135 8.80 9.75 0.00
CA ILE A 135 9.72 10.67 0.67
C ILE A 135 10.64 9.87 1.57
N ASP A 136 10.04 9.02 2.41
CA ASP A 136 10.77 8.10 3.27
C ASP A 136 9.90 6.96 3.80
N ILE A 137 10.54 5.99 4.44
CA ILE A 137 9.90 4.97 5.27
C ILE A 137 10.64 4.85 6.59
N ILE A 138 9.93 4.88 7.71
CA ILE A 138 10.47 4.90 9.07
C ILE A 138 10.12 3.57 9.74
N HIS A 139 11.05 2.99 10.49
CA HIS A 139 10.90 1.64 11.05
C HIS A 139 9.73 1.47 12.03
N SER A 140 9.16 2.56 12.56
CA SER A 140 8.05 2.51 13.50
C SER A 140 7.16 3.74 13.39
N ARG A 141 5.85 3.55 13.65
CA ARG A 141 4.87 4.64 13.74
C ARG A 141 4.74 5.25 15.14
N LEU A 142 5.48 4.74 16.13
CA LEU A 142 5.41 5.20 17.51
C LEU A 142 6.03 6.58 17.69
N ASP A 143 5.43 7.41 18.54
CA ASP A 143 5.85 8.80 18.77
C ASP A 143 7.33 8.92 19.13
N ARG A 144 7.88 7.99 19.93
CA ARG A 144 9.32 7.95 20.29
C ARG A 144 10.27 7.89 19.07
N VAL A 145 9.77 7.46 17.91
CA VAL A 145 10.52 7.35 16.65
C VAL A 145 10.16 8.49 15.70
N THR A 146 8.88 8.79 15.58
CA THR A 146 8.38 9.80 14.64
C THR A 146 8.67 11.23 15.12
N GLU A 147 8.66 11.47 16.43
CA GLU A 147 8.95 12.80 17.01
C GLU A 147 10.39 13.26 16.71
N PRO A 148 11.46 12.51 17.05
CA PRO A 148 12.80 12.93 16.66
C PRO A 148 12.99 13.01 15.14
N TYR A 149 12.37 12.11 14.37
CA TYR A 149 12.45 12.15 12.92
C TYR A 149 11.90 13.47 12.35
N PHE A 150 10.67 13.85 12.68
CA PHE A 150 10.06 15.09 12.18
C PHE A 150 10.73 16.33 12.77
N SER A 151 11.12 16.30 14.03
CA SER A 151 11.78 17.45 14.70
C SER A 151 13.15 17.77 14.09
N ASN A 152 13.86 16.79 13.56
CA ASN A 152 15.13 16.99 12.85
C ASN A 152 14.95 17.59 11.43
N ILE A 153 13.74 17.64 10.89
CA ILE A 153 13.46 18.32 9.63
C ILE A 153 13.39 19.83 9.90
N PRO A 154 14.08 20.68 9.11
CA PRO A 154 14.05 22.11 9.32
C PRO A 154 12.65 22.69 9.39
N LEU A 155 12.39 23.61 10.32
CA LEU A 155 11.06 24.21 10.50
C LEU A 155 10.55 24.86 9.21
N LYS A 156 11.43 25.52 8.44
CA LYS A 156 11.07 26.12 7.14
C LYS A 156 10.47 25.09 6.18
N GLU A 157 11.03 23.89 6.14
CA GLU A 157 10.56 22.80 5.29
C GLU A 157 9.23 22.22 5.82
N ARG A 158 9.11 22.02 7.14
CA ARG A 158 7.85 21.57 7.75
C ARG A 158 6.71 22.59 7.61
N ALA A 159 7.03 23.87 7.63
CA ALA A 159 6.08 24.96 7.44
C ALA A 159 5.61 25.14 5.98
N SER A 160 6.30 24.53 5.00
CA SER A 160 5.88 24.53 3.59
C SER A 160 4.75 23.52 3.32
N VAL A 161 4.57 22.54 4.20
CA VAL A 161 3.48 21.54 4.06
C VAL A 161 2.13 22.22 4.31
N LYS A 162 1.21 22.10 3.34
CA LYS A 162 -0.16 22.62 3.39
C LYS A 162 -1.19 21.54 3.69
N TYR A 163 -0.95 20.33 3.19
CA TYR A 163 -1.89 19.22 3.31
C TYR A 163 -1.18 17.97 3.86
N LEU A 164 -1.69 17.46 4.97
CA LEU A 164 -1.31 16.15 5.52
C LEU A 164 -2.47 15.18 5.28
N ILE A 165 -2.29 14.25 4.36
CA ILE A 165 -3.28 13.26 3.97
C ILE A 165 -3.03 11.98 4.76
N SER A 166 -4.05 11.47 5.43
CA SER A 166 -3.96 10.23 6.22
C SER A 166 -5.32 9.53 6.33
N ASP A 167 -5.30 8.34 6.91
CA ASP A 167 -6.52 7.70 7.39
C ASP A 167 -7.08 8.39 8.66
N MET A 168 -8.16 7.83 9.22
CA MET A 168 -8.81 8.35 10.43
C MET A 168 -8.09 7.97 11.73
N TYR A 169 -6.79 7.70 11.70
CA TYR A 169 -6.02 7.38 12.89
C TYR A 169 -5.64 8.65 13.67
N ASN A 170 -6.12 8.76 14.90
CA ASN A 170 -5.96 9.99 15.72
C ASN A 170 -4.52 10.51 15.84
N PRO A 171 -3.47 9.68 16.02
CA PRO A 171 -2.10 10.17 16.08
C PRO A 171 -1.70 10.97 14.83
N TYR A 172 -2.13 10.58 13.62
CA TYR A 172 -1.78 11.32 12.40
C TYR A 172 -2.42 12.71 12.36
N LEU A 173 -3.65 12.85 12.88
CA LEU A 173 -4.26 14.17 13.02
C LEU A 173 -3.49 15.07 13.99
N SER A 174 -2.81 14.48 14.99
CA SER A 174 -1.98 15.25 15.91
C SER A 174 -0.67 15.73 15.29
N TYR A 175 -0.18 15.06 14.21
CA TYR A 175 1.06 15.45 13.52
C TYR A 175 0.98 16.85 12.92
N VAL A 176 -0.19 17.26 12.42
CA VAL A 176 -0.42 18.62 11.91
C VAL A 176 -0.11 19.64 13.00
N LYS A 177 -0.65 19.45 14.20
CA LYS A 177 -0.43 20.39 15.32
C LYS A 177 1.01 20.34 15.86
N LYS A 178 1.62 19.14 15.87
CA LYS A 178 2.95 18.94 16.46
C LYS A 178 4.09 19.36 15.53
N TYR A 179 3.96 19.04 14.22
CA TYR A 179 5.11 19.08 13.31
C TYR A 179 4.93 20.04 12.13
N PHE A 180 3.71 20.30 11.67
CA PHE A 180 3.42 21.01 10.43
C PHE A 180 2.54 22.25 10.69
N PRO A 181 3.12 23.39 11.10
CA PRO A 181 2.36 24.52 11.65
C PRO A 181 1.38 25.17 10.67
N ASN A 182 1.61 25.06 9.36
CA ASN A 182 0.74 25.63 8.33
C ASN A 182 -0.13 24.59 7.62
N ALA A 183 -0.04 23.32 8.02
CA ALA A 183 -0.79 22.26 7.36
C ALA A 183 -2.20 22.11 7.91
N VAL A 184 -3.09 21.60 7.06
CA VAL A 184 -4.40 21.10 7.45
C VAL A 184 -4.45 19.58 7.26
N SER A 185 -5.16 18.90 8.16
CA SER A 185 -5.42 17.47 8.01
C SER A 185 -6.41 17.22 6.89
N VAL A 186 -6.17 16.16 6.12
CA VAL A 186 -7.06 15.63 5.10
C VAL A 186 -7.31 14.16 5.42
N VAL A 187 -8.56 13.78 5.60
CA VAL A 187 -8.97 12.39 5.79
C VAL A 187 -9.57 11.87 4.51
N ASP A 188 -9.04 10.76 4.01
CA ASP A 188 -9.54 10.15 2.79
C ASP A 188 -11.01 9.72 2.94
N SER A 189 -11.84 10.21 2.03
CA SER A 189 -13.27 9.88 1.96
C SER A 189 -13.54 8.39 1.76
N PHE A 190 -12.59 7.65 1.16
CA PHE A 190 -12.69 6.20 1.02
C PHE A 190 -12.75 5.51 2.39
N HIS A 191 -11.91 5.90 3.34
CA HIS A 191 -11.92 5.34 4.69
C HIS A 191 -13.19 5.67 5.46
N VAL A 192 -13.75 6.86 5.25
CA VAL A 192 -15.06 7.25 5.83
C VAL A 192 -16.17 6.34 5.30
N MET A 193 -16.21 6.14 3.97
CA MET A 193 -17.18 5.23 3.34
C MET A 193 -16.96 3.78 3.78
N GLN A 194 -15.71 3.34 3.86
CA GLN A 194 -15.35 1.99 4.29
C GLN A 194 -15.83 1.69 5.71
N TRP A 195 -15.76 2.68 6.62
CA TRP A 195 -16.30 2.55 7.97
C TRP A 195 -17.81 2.27 7.95
N LEU A 196 -18.57 3.04 7.16
CA LEU A 196 -20.02 2.85 7.02
C LEU A 196 -20.35 1.48 6.42
N ILE A 197 -19.70 1.11 5.31
CA ILE A 197 -19.88 -0.19 4.64
C ILE A 197 -19.58 -1.34 5.60
N HIS A 198 -18.49 -1.25 6.38
CA HIS A 198 -18.14 -2.27 7.38
C HIS A 198 -19.23 -2.41 8.46
N SER A 199 -19.77 -1.30 8.95
CA SER A 199 -20.82 -1.30 9.96
C SER A 199 -22.11 -1.93 9.42
N LEU A 200 -22.46 -1.65 8.16
CA LEU A 200 -23.60 -2.27 7.48
C LEU A 200 -23.37 -3.78 7.22
N ASP A 201 -22.15 -4.19 6.83
CA ASP A 201 -21.82 -5.61 6.67
C ASP A 201 -21.91 -6.37 8.00
N MET A 202 -21.46 -5.74 9.10
CA MET A 202 -21.62 -6.33 10.45
C MET A 202 -23.09 -6.51 10.83
N PHE A 203 -23.95 -5.54 10.53
CA PHE A 203 -25.39 -5.67 10.73
C PHE A 203 -25.95 -6.87 9.93
N LEU A 204 -25.65 -6.97 8.64
CA LEU A 204 -26.11 -8.09 7.81
C LEU A 204 -25.58 -9.45 8.28
N ARG A 205 -24.35 -9.51 8.79
CA ARG A 205 -23.78 -10.73 9.38
C ARG A 205 -24.48 -11.13 10.66
N ASN A 206 -24.84 -10.18 11.51
CA ASN A 206 -25.57 -10.45 12.74
C ASN A 206 -26.98 -10.95 12.41
N LEU A 207 -27.67 -10.28 11.49
CA LEU A 207 -28.98 -10.73 11.00
C LEU A 207 -28.91 -12.15 10.42
N GLN A 208 -27.84 -12.46 9.65
CA GLN A 208 -27.63 -13.82 9.13
C GLN A 208 -27.42 -14.85 10.26
N LYS A 209 -26.74 -14.48 11.35
CA LYS A 209 -26.57 -15.38 12.51
C LYS A 209 -27.91 -15.65 13.20
N GLU A 210 -28.75 -14.64 13.36
CA GLU A 210 -30.09 -14.77 13.95
C GLU A 210 -30.98 -15.72 13.12
N TYR A 211 -31.01 -15.54 11.80
CA TYR A 211 -31.78 -16.47 10.93
C TYR A 211 -31.23 -17.90 10.92
N LYS A 212 -29.90 -18.06 10.98
CA LYS A 212 -29.30 -19.40 11.12
C LYS A 212 -29.66 -20.06 12.44
N ALA A 213 -29.66 -19.31 13.55
CA ALA A 213 -30.03 -19.83 14.85
C ALA A 213 -31.53 -20.27 14.86
N ARG A 214 -32.40 -19.47 14.21
CA ARG A 214 -33.80 -19.84 14.00
C ARG A 214 -33.94 -21.13 13.18
N ASP A 215 -33.21 -21.23 12.05
CA ASP A 215 -33.23 -22.43 11.20
C ASP A 215 -32.78 -23.69 11.97
N GLU A 216 -31.74 -23.56 12.82
CA GLU A 216 -31.24 -24.67 13.65
C GLU A 216 -32.24 -25.06 14.74
N SER A 217 -32.88 -24.09 15.40
CA SER A 217 -33.97 -24.36 16.36
C SER A 217 -35.10 -25.15 15.71
N THR A 218 -35.55 -24.70 14.52
CA THR A 218 -36.59 -25.42 13.75
C THR A 218 -36.17 -26.85 13.38
N ARG A 219 -34.89 -27.03 13.03
CA ARG A 219 -34.34 -28.37 12.73
C ARG A 219 -34.35 -29.27 13.96
N CYS A 220 -33.98 -28.77 15.13
CA CYS A 220 -34.02 -29.52 16.39
C CYS A 220 -35.44 -29.89 16.79
N GLU A 221 -36.42 -29.01 16.61
CA GLU A 221 -37.83 -29.29 16.87
C GLU A 221 -38.37 -30.41 15.96
N ILE A 222 -38.07 -30.34 14.64
CA ILE A 222 -38.48 -31.38 13.68
C ILE A 222 -37.82 -32.72 14.03
N PHE A 223 -36.51 -32.73 14.38
CA PHE A 223 -35.83 -33.95 14.80
C PHE A 223 -36.43 -34.54 16.07
N SER A 224 -36.72 -33.73 17.07
CA SER A 224 -37.35 -34.13 18.31
C SER A 224 -38.76 -34.76 18.08
N LYS A 225 -39.49 -34.20 17.11
CA LYS A 225 -40.89 -34.67 16.82
C LYS A 225 -40.93 -35.93 15.95
N TYR A 226 -40.00 -36.09 14.99
CA TYR A 226 -40.08 -37.14 13.96
C TYR A 226 -38.95 -38.15 14.00
N GLY A 227 -37.94 -37.98 14.85
CA GLY A 227 -36.81 -38.91 15.00
C GLY A 227 -35.87 -39.03 13.82
N HIS A 228 -36.01 -38.17 12.80
CA HIS A 228 -35.20 -38.19 11.57
C HIS A 228 -34.53 -36.83 11.34
N GLN A 229 -33.26 -36.87 10.92
CA GLN A 229 -32.61 -35.66 10.38
C GLN A 229 -33.17 -35.40 8.97
N HIS A 230 -34.22 -34.59 8.86
CA HIS A 230 -34.57 -34.04 7.56
C HIS A 230 -33.47 -33.05 7.13
N ARG A 231 -32.98 -33.20 5.90
CA ARG A 231 -32.21 -32.16 5.24
C ARG A 231 -33.11 -30.94 5.05
N ILE A 232 -33.16 -30.06 6.05
CA ILE A 232 -33.80 -28.76 5.89
C ILE A 232 -32.91 -27.93 4.99
N ASN A 233 -33.45 -27.47 3.87
CA ASN A 233 -32.77 -26.50 3.04
C ASN A 233 -32.51 -25.24 3.88
N VAL A 234 -31.39 -24.59 3.61
CA VAL A 234 -31.10 -23.25 4.16
C VAL A 234 -32.26 -22.33 3.84
N SER A 235 -32.76 -21.58 4.80
CA SER A 235 -33.87 -20.62 4.56
C SER A 235 -33.53 -19.59 3.50
N ASP A 236 -34.55 -19.00 2.88
CA ASP A 236 -34.41 -17.98 1.86
C ASP A 236 -33.60 -16.77 2.40
N GLU A 237 -33.87 -16.41 3.66
CA GLU A 237 -33.19 -15.30 4.34
C GLU A 237 -31.70 -15.56 4.49
N VAL A 238 -31.31 -16.73 4.98
CA VAL A 238 -29.88 -17.08 5.12
C VAL A 238 -29.21 -17.19 3.76
N TYR A 239 -29.90 -17.71 2.75
CA TYR A 239 -29.39 -17.79 1.38
C TYR A 239 -29.14 -16.39 0.80
N LEU A 240 -30.11 -15.50 0.88
CA LEU A 240 -30.02 -14.13 0.37
C LEU A 240 -28.91 -13.34 1.09
N LEU A 241 -28.87 -13.38 2.42
CA LEU A 241 -27.84 -12.72 3.21
C LEU A 241 -26.43 -13.29 2.97
N LYS A 242 -26.29 -14.55 2.59
CA LYS A 242 -25.00 -15.13 2.22
C LYS A 242 -24.53 -14.68 0.85
N LYS A 243 -25.41 -14.62 -0.13
CA LYS A 243 -25.06 -14.50 -1.56
C LYS A 243 -25.22 -13.08 -2.10
N TYR A 244 -26.16 -12.29 -1.54
CA TYR A 244 -26.60 -11.03 -2.12
C TYR A 244 -26.37 -9.79 -1.23
N ARG A 245 -25.53 -9.88 -0.18
CA ARG A 245 -25.17 -8.72 0.67
C ARG A 245 -24.64 -7.52 -0.12
N TRP A 246 -24.01 -7.78 -1.26
CA TRP A 246 -23.50 -6.75 -2.14
C TRP A 246 -24.58 -5.79 -2.64
N LEU A 247 -25.86 -6.17 -2.67
CA LEU A 247 -26.98 -5.30 -3.01
C LEU A 247 -27.14 -4.11 -2.05
N LEU A 248 -26.73 -4.24 -0.80
CA LEU A 248 -26.67 -3.12 0.16
C LEU A 248 -25.28 -2.45 0.16
N LEU A 249 -24.20 -3.23 0.06
CA LEU A 249 -22.85 -2.75 0.33
C LEU A 249 -22.23 -1.98 -0.85
N LYS A 250 -22.54 -2.36 -2.11
CA LYS A 250 -22.13 -1.60 -3.29
C LYS A 250 -22.93 -0.30 -3.41
N ASN A 251 -22.35 0.71 -4.03
CA ASN A 251 -23.08 1.92 -4.41
C ASN A 251 -24.11 1.57 -5.49
N GLN A 252 -25.27 2.20 -5.43
CA GLN A 252 -26.39 1.89 -6.32
C GLN A 252 -26.02 2.11 -7.79
N GLU A 253 -25.25 3.14 -8.11
CA GLU A 253 -24.75 3.42 -9.45
C GLU A 253 -23.82 2.35 -10.04
N HIS A 254 -23.20 1.53 -9.17
CA HIS A 254 -22.32 0.44 -9.57
C HIS A 254 -23.00 -0.95 -9.51
N LEU A 255 -24.32 -0.98 -9.32
CA LEU A 255 -25.07 -2.23 -9.35
C LEU A 255 -25.35 -2.63 -10.81
N GLU A 256 -24.86 -3.80 -11.19
CA GLU A 256 -25.12 -4.38 -12.50
C GLU A 256 -26.40 -5.21 -12.43
N TYR A 257 -27.47 -4.73 -13.07
CA TYR A 257 -28.74 -5.42 -13.14
C TYR A 257 -28.81 -6.29 -14.38
N ARG A 258 -28.87 -7.60 -14.16
CA ARG A 258 -29.19 -8.54 -15.25
C ARG A 258 -30.71 -8.58 -15.44
N LEU A 259 -31.14 -8.22 -16.64
CA LEU A 259 -32.56 -8.22 -17.01
C LEU A 259 -33.09 -9.66 -17.25
N GLU A 260 -32.28 -10.48 -17.93
CA GLU A 260 -32.64 -11.88 -18.23
C GLU A 260 -32.72 -12.73 -16.97
N PRO A 261 -33.86 -13.39 -16.71
CA PRO A 261 -34.00 -14.29 -15.58
C PRO A 261 -33.12 -15.53 -15.76
N ARG A 262 -32.55 -16.02 -14.68
CA ARG A 262 -31.84 -17.30 -14.62
C ARG A 262 -32.51 -18.22 -13.61
N TYR A 263 -32.49 -19.54 -13.90
CA TYR A 263 -32.99 -20.52 -12.96
C TYR A 263 -32.14 -20.55 -11.69
N ASP A 264 -32.78 -20.26 -10.55
CA ASP A 264 -32.13 -20.35 -9.25
C ASP A 264 -32.52 -21.69 -8.59
N ARG A 265 -31.49 -22.50 -8.27
CA ARG A 265 -31.71 -23.85 -7.70
C ARG A 265 -32.30 -23.82 -6.28
N HIS A 266 -32.06 -22.72 -5.54
CA HIS A 266 -32.57 -22.56 -4.19
C HIS A 266 -34.07 -22.25 -4.22
N PHE A 267 -34.44 -21.22 -5.02
CA PHE A 267 -35.84 -20.82 -5.19
C PHE A 267 -36.65 -21.74 -6.13
N ARG A 268 -36.01 -22.56 -6.97
CA ARG A 268 -36.60 -23.43 -7.97
C ARG A 268 -37.46 -22.74 -9.02
N TYR A 269 -37.14 -21.47 -9.35
CA TYR A 269 -37.76 -20.72 -10.44
C TYR A 269 -36.75 -19.75 -11.09
N PHE A 270 -37.17 -19.15 -12.19
CA PHE A 270 -36.37 -18.15 -12.89
C PHE A 270 -36.49 -16.78 -12.20
N ILE A 271 -35.37 -16.15 -11.89
CA ILE A 271 -35.30 -14.88 -11.19
C ILE A 271 -34.14 -14.02 -11.77
N ASN A 272 -34.36 -12.72 -11.89
CA ASN A 272 -33.36 -11.74 -12.30
C ASN A 272 -32.83 -10.95 -11.09
N THR A 273 -31.91 -9.99 -11.36
CA THR A 273 -31.30 -9.21 -10.28
C THR A 273 -32.32 -8.36 -9.52
N PHE A 274 -33.34 -7.81 -10.20
CA PHE A 274 -34.42 -7.06 -9.56
C PHE A 274 -35.22 -7.91 -8.57
N GLY A 275 -35.56 -9.13 -8.95
CA GLY A 275 -36.27 -10.04 -8.05
C GLY A 275 -35.45 -10.44 -6.81
N TYR A 276 -34.12 -10.60 -6.97
CA TYR A 276 -33.24 -10.81 -5.79
C TYR A 276 -33.20 -9.56 -4.92
N GLU A 277 -33.11 -8.37 -5.49
CA GLU A 277 -33.09 -7.11 -4.75
C GLU A 277 -34.39 -6.91 -3.95
N GLU A 278 -35.54 -7.11 -4.57
CA GLU A 278 -36.84 -6.99 -3.93
C GLU A 278 -36.93 -7.93 -2.72
N LYS A 279 -36.60 -9.21 -2.90
CA LYS A 279 -36.56 -10.18 -1.82
C LYS A 279 -35.55 -9.82 -0.73
N PHE A 280 -34.36 -9.35 -1.12
CA PHE A 280 -33.30 -8.97 -0.18
C PHE A 280 -33.72 -7.76 0.67
N LEU A 281 -34.34 -6.76 0.06
CA LEU A 281 -34.82 -5.56 0.78
C LEU A 281 -36.00 -5.88 1.70
N ALA A 282 -36.79 -6.89 1.37
CA ALA A 282 -37.92 -7.35 2.19
C ALA A 282 -37.49 -8.17 3.42
N LEU A 283 -36.21 -8.61 3.51
CA LEU A 283 -35.74 -9.45 4.63
C LEU A 283 -35.85 -8.77 5.99
N HIS A 284 -35.63 -7.46 6.03
CA HIS A 284 -35.70 -6.67 7.26
C HIS A 284 -36.01 -5.22 6.93
N PRO A 285 -36.92 -4.55 7.69
CA PRO A 285 -37.32 -3.16 7.42
C PRO A 285 -36.14 -2.18 7.31
N TYR A 286 -35.09 -2.40 8.10
CA TYR A 286 -33.92 -1.52 8.13
C TYR A 286 -33.04 -1.60 6.87
N ILE A 287 -33.05 -2.69 6.10
CA ILE A 287 -32.15 -2.85 4.95
C ILE A 287 -32.42 -1.76 3.90
N LYS A 288 -33.69 -1.50 3.59
CA LYS A 288 -34.07 -0.43 2.64
C LYS A 288 -33.67 0.94 3.15
N VAL A 289 -33.99 1.24 4.41
CA VAL A 289 -33.63 2.52 5.03
C VAL A 289 -32.11 2.72 5.08
N PHE A 290 -31.37 1.70 5.44
CA PHE A 290 -29.90 1.75 5.49
C PHE A 290 -29.30 1.99 4.11
N ARG A 291 -29.88 1.40 3.06
CA ARG A 291 -29.48 1.70 1.68
C ARG A 291 -29.71 3.18 1.35
N ASP A 292 -30.89 3.71 1.63
CA ASP A 292 -31.24 5.08 1.30
C ASP A 292 -30.33 6.08 2.03
N LEU A 293 -30.08 5.88 3.31
CA LEU A 293 -29.15 6.71 4.10
C LEU A 293 -27.69 6.59 3.63
N LYS A 294 -27.25 5.37 3.28
CA LYS A 294 -25.91 5.19 2.70
C LYS A 294 -25.77 5.93 1.37
N GLU A 295 -26.74 5.78 0.46
CA GLU A 295 -26.71 6.43 -0.84
C GLU A 295 -26.76 7.94 -0.75
N GLU A 296 -27.35 8.49 0.30
CA GLU A 296 -27.34 9.93 0.55
C GLU A 296 -25.91 10.44 0.80
N TYR A 297 -25.14 9.71 1.61
CA TYR A 297 -23.71 10.04 1.82
C TYR A 297 -22.88 9.83 0.54
N VAL A 298 -23.15 8.78 -0.23
CA VAL A 298 -22.50 8.54 -1.53
C VAL A 298 -22.73 9.74 -2.46
N ARG A 299 -23.99 10.17 -2.60
CA ARG A 299 -24.34 11.36 -3.40
C ARG A 299 -23.69 12.64 -2.90
N PHE A 300 -23.66 12.86 -1.58
CA PHE A 300 -22.93 13.99 -0.98
C PHE A 300 -21.46 13.96 -1.38
N ASN A 301 -20.81 12.80 -1.29
CA ASN A 301 -19.39 12.64 -1.62
C ASN A 301 -19.09 12.86 -3.12
N SER A 302 -19.95 12.40 -4.03
CA SER A 302 -19.78 12.55 -5.46
C SER A 302 -20.02 13.99 -5.93
N ARG A 303 -21.12 14.63 -5.51
CA ARG A 303 -21.51 15.97 -6.00
C ARG A 303 -20.64 17.11 -5.47
N ASN A 304 -19.90 16.90 -4.39
CA ASN A 304 -19.03 17.89 -3.78
C ASN A 304 -17.55 17.74 -4.18
N ALA A 305 -17.20 16.80 -5.05
CA ALA A 305 -15.84 16.68 -5.56
C ALA A 305 -15.40 18.00 -6.22
N GLY A 306 -14.26 18.56 -5.76
CA GLY A 306 -13.75 19.85 -6.23
C GLY A 306 -14.42 21.09 -5.60
N ASN A 307 -15.38 20.92 -4.70
CA ASN A 307 -16.08 22.05 -4.08
C ASN A 307 -16.15 21.93 -2.54
N PRO A 308 -15.04 22.19 -1.83
CA PRO A 308 -14.99 22.09 -0.38
C PRO A 308 -15.91 23.10 0.33
N LEU A 309 -16.19 24.26 -0.26
CA LEU A 309 -17.13 25.25 0.33
C LEU A 309 -18.54 24.69 0.37
N LYS A 310 -19.04 24.16 -0.75
CA LYS A 310 -20.35 23.51 -0.79
C LYS A 310 -20.42 22.29 0.13
N ALA A 311 -19.37 21.49 0.18
CA ALA A 311 -19.28 20.39 1.14
C ALA A 311 -19.41 20.86 2.59
N SER A 312 -18.81 22.01 2.93
CA SER A 312 -18.91 22.61 4.27
C SER A 312 -20.33 23.06 4.62
N GLU A 313 -21.10 23.56 3.65
CA GLU A 313 -22.49 23.98 3.85
C GLU A 313 -23.44 22.77 4.04
N GLU A 314 -23.21 21.70 3.29
CA GLU A 314 -24.11 20.53 3.27
C GLU A 314 -23.84 19.52 4.39
N ILE A 315 -22.59 19.41 4.85
CA ILE A 315 -22.19 18.34 5.80
C ILE A 315 -22.89 18.45 7.15
N ASP A 316 -23.22 19.67 7.62
CA ASP A 316 -23.90 19.88 8.90
C ASP A 316 -25.32 19.32 8.88
N SER A 317 -26.04 19.49 7.77
CA SER A 317 -27.35 18.91 7.57
C SER A 317 -27.31 17.38 7.63
N LEU A 318 -26.31 16.76 6.97
CA LEU A 318 -26.10 15.31 7.03
C LEU A 318 -25.76 14.84 8.45
N ILE A 319 -24.87 15.53 9.15
CA ILE A 319 -24.50 15.21 10.54
C ILE A 319 -25.74 15.27 11.43
N HIS A 320 -26.53 16.33 11.31
CA HIS A 320 -27.76 16.47 12.08
C HIS A 320 -28.73 15.32 11.81
N LYS A 321 -28.99 15.03 10.53
CA LYS A 321 -29.87 13.93 10.11
C LYS A 321 -29.44 12.58 10.67
N TYR A 322 -28.13 12.24 10.56
CA TYR A 322 -27.64 10.95 11.04
C TYR A 322 -27.63 10.87 12.57
N CYS A 323 -27.23 11.93 13.26
CA CYS A 323 -27.23 11.96 14.72
C CYS A 323 -28.64 11.92 15.33
N SER A 324 -29.65 12.40 14.60
CA SER A 324 -31.06 12.37 15.02
C SER A 324 -31.79 11.10 14.57
N SER A 325 -31.08 10.18 13.90
CA SER A 325 -31.65 8.93 13.44
C SER A 325 -31.92 7.96 14.61
N GLU A 326 -32.96 7.17 14.53
CA GLU A 326 -33.22 6.06 15.47
C GLU A 326 -32.24 4.89 15.30
N TYR A 327 -31.47 4.86 14.22
CA TYR A 327 -30.57 3.75 13.87
C TYR A 327 -29.17 3.99 14.42
N HIS A 328 -28.76 3.20 15.40
CA HIS A 328 -27.48 3.35 16.10
C HIS A 328 -26.26 3.43 15.17
N ILE A 329 -26.25 2.67 14.08
CA ILE A 329 -25.17 2.72 13.08
C ILE A 329 -25.03 4.12 12.49
N PHE A 330 -26.13 4.76 12.14
CA PHE A 330 -26.11 6.10 11.54
C PHE A 330 -25.84 7.18 12.59
N VAL A 331 -26.28 7.01 13.83
CA VAL A 331 -25.88 7.89 14.94
C VAL A 331 -24.36 7.85 15.14
N GLN A 332 -23.75 6.67 15.14
CA GLN A 332 -22.30 6.52 15.22
C GLN A 332 -21.60 7.15 14.01
N PHE A 333 -22.16 6.96 12.82
CA PHE A 333 -21.62 7.54 11.59
C PHE A 333 -21.71 9.07 11.61
N GLY A 334 -22.82 9.64 12.05
CA GLY A 334 -22.98 11.09 12.25
C GLY A 334 -21.97 11.67 13.24
N ASN A 335 -21.71 10.97 14.33
CA ASN A 335 -20.68 11.36 15.31
C ASN A 335 -19.27 11.27 14.72
N LEU A 336 -18.99 10.27 13.87
CA LEU A 336 -17.73 10.17 13.15
C LEU A 336 -17.55 11.36 12.18
N LEU A 337 -18.57 11.67 11.38
CA LEU A 337 -18.56 12.83 10.49
C LEU A 337 -18.36 14.15 11.26
N ARG A 338 -19.00 14.32 12.40
CA ARG A 338 -18.81 15.49 13.28
C ARG A 338 -17.37 15.61 13.77
N LYS A 339 -16.80 14.50 14.22
CA LYS A 339 -15.41 14.45 14.73
C LYS A 339 -14.38 14.82 13.68
N TYR A 340 -14.57 14.34 12.45
CA TYR A 340 -13.63 14.53 11.34
C TYR A 340 -14.12 15.54 10.29
N LYS A 341 -15.07 16.42 10.66
CA LYS A 341 -15.73 17.34 9.73
C LYS A 341 -14.73 18.09 8.82
N ASN A 342 -13.83 18.87 9.42
CA ASN A 342 -12.88 19.67 8.65
C ASN A 342 -11.91 18.82 7.79
N PRO A 343 -11.27 17.76 8.32
CA PRO A 343 -10.47 16.84 7.50
C PRO A 343 -11.23 16.18 6.34
N ILE A 344 -12.53 15.89 6.50
CA ILE A 344 -13.37 15.37 5.42
C ILE A 344 -13.63 16.45 4.37
N ILE A 345 -13.97 17.68 4.77
CA ILE A 345 -14.17 18.81 3.86
C ILE A 345 -12.89 19.06 3.03
N ASN A 346 -11.73 19.04 3.67
CA ASN A 346 -10.44 19.21 3.01
C ASN A 346 -10.17 18.14 1.94
N SER A 347 -10.74 16.94 2.07
CA SER A 347 -10.59 15.89 1.06
C SER A 347 -11.25 16.20 -0.28
N PHE A 348 -12.16 17.20 -0.34
CA PHE A 348 -12.78 17.65 -1.59
C PHE A 348 -11.91 18.61 -2.40
N ILE A 349 -10.76 19.05 -1.85
CA ILE A 349 -9.79 19.88 -2.57
C ILE A 349 -9.19 19.07 -3.72
N MET A 350 -9.16 19.70 -4.91
CA MET A 350 -8.53 19.14 -6.10
C MET A 350 -7.15 19.75 -6.29
N VAL A 351 -6.21 18.92 -6.68
CA VAL A 351 -4.83 19.33 -7.00
C VAL A 351 -4.32 18.60 -8.24
N ASP A 352 -3.39 19.22 -8.95
CA ASP A 352 -2.76 18.59 -10.11
C ASP A 352 -1.71 17.58 -9.67
N ARG A 353 -1.78 16.36 -10.21
CA ARG A 353 -0.85 15.28 -9.96
C ARG A 353 -0.15 14.81 -11.22
N LEU A 354 1.09 14.33 -11.06
CA LEU A 354 1.87 13.71 -12.13
C LEU A 354 1.55 12.22 -12.23
N GLY A 355 0.81 11.83 -13.26
CA GLY A 355 0.55 10.44 -13.64
C GLY A 355 1.49 9.90 -14.71
N PRO A 356 1.29 8.64 -15.13
CA PRO A 356 2.05 8.03 -16.23
C PRO A 356 1.89 8.78 -17.55
N ASP A 357 0.66 9.28 -17.82
CA ASP A 357 0.29 9.92 -19.08
C ASP A 357 0.33 11.46 -19.02
N GLY A 358 0.88 12.04 -17.94
CA GLY A 358 0.98 13.48 -17.76
C GLY A 358 0.30 13.99 -16.49
N ILE A 359 0.03 15.29 -16.45
CA ILE A 359 -0.62 15.95 -15.31
C ILE A 359 -2.13 15.72 -15.39
N TYR A 360 -2.74 15.29 -14.30
CA TYR A 360 -4.18 15.16 -14.18
C TYR A 360 -4.68 15.73 -12.84
N ASN A 361 -5.89 16.26 -12.84
CA ASN A 361 -6.51 16.81 -11.65
C ASN A 361 -7.06 15.68 -10.77
N SER A 362 -6.71 15.67 -9.50
CA SER A 362 -7.04 14.62 -8.56
C SER A 362 -7.45 15.18 -7.20
N ARG A 363 -8.41 14.54 -6.60
CA ARG A 363 -8.82 14.77 -5.23
C ARG A 363 -7.74 14.28 -4.26
N LEU A 364 -7.54 14.99 -3.15
CA LEU A 364 -6.63 14.54 -2.07
C LEU A 364 -7.15 13.23 -1.47
N SER A 365 -6.37 12.14 -1.61
CA SER A 365 -6.76 10.80 -1.18
C SER A 365 -5.56 9.92 -0.80
N ASN A 366 -5.79 8.84 -0.05
CA ASN A 366 -4.75 7.87 0.33
C ASN A 366 -4.49 6.79 -0.74
N GLY A 367 -5.24 6.73 -1.84
CA GLY A 367 -5.05 5.73 -2.88
C GLY A 367 -3.61 5.53 -3.35
N PRO A 368 -2.83 6.61 -3.59
CA PRO A 368 -1.43 6.49 -3.99
C PRO A 368 -0.53 5.81 -2.95
N ILE A 369 -0.67 6.15 -1.67
CA ILE A 369 0.16 5.57 -0.60
C ILE A 369 -0.24 4.13 -0.30
N GLU A 370 -1.52 3.76 -0.45
CA GLU A 370 -1.95 2.37 -0.35
C GLU A 370 -1.28 1.48 -1.42
N SER A 371 -1.17 2.00 -2.66
CA SER A 371 -0.44 1.33 -3.74
C SER A 371 1.04 1.16 -3.38
N LEU A 372 1.65 2.17 -2.79
CA LEU A 372 3.04 2.15 -2.34
C LEU A 372 3.24 1.14 -1.20
N ASN A 373 2.31 1.08 -0.24
CA ASN A 373 2.32 0.11 0.86
C ASN A 373 2.22 -1.35 0.38
N ARG A 374 1.48 -1.62 -0.70
CA ARG A 374 1.47 -2.95 -1.34
C ARG A 374 2.86 -3.33 -1.84
N LYS A 375 3.56 -2.40 -2.52
CA LYS A 375 4.94 -2.63 -2.99
C LYS A 375 5.91 -2.93 -1.85
N ALA A 376 5.77 -2.25 -0.70
CA ALA A 376 6.59 -2.55 0.49
C ALA A 376 6.32 -3.95 1.06
N LYS A 377 5.06 -4.38 1.11
CA LYS A 377 4.68 -5.74 1.52
C LYS A 377 5.20 -6.80 0.55
N ASP A 378 5.13 -6.54 -0.75
CA ASP A 378 5.62 -7.46 -1.78
C ASP A 378 7.14 -7.60 -1.72
N LEU A 379 7.85 -6.49 -1.54
CA LEU A 379 9.29 -6.51 -1.33
C LEU A 379 9.68 -7.34 -0.10
N LYS A 380 8.96 -7.19 1.03
CA LYS A 380 9.18 -8.01 2.24
C LYS A 380 8.98 -9.50 1.95
N ARG A 381 7.93 -9.87 1.23
CA ARG A 381 7.62 -11.27 0.88
C ARG A 381 8.72 -11.86 -0.01
N LEU A 382 9.16 -11.11 -1.03
CA LEU A 382 10.21 -11.52 -1.95
C LEU A 382 11.54 -11.79 -1.24
N GLY A 383 11.91 -10.92 -0.30
CA GLY A 383 13.13 -11.06 0.52
C GLY A 383 13.06 -12.17 1.58
N ARG A 384 11.95 -12.91 1.67
CA ARG A 384 11.69 -13.92 2.72
C ARG A 384 11.94 -13.41 4.14
N GLY A 385 11.74 -12.09 4.34
CA GLY A 385 12.02 -11.34 5.55
C GLY A 385 13.39 -10.65 5.52
N PHE A 386 13.39 -9.33 5.67
CA PHE A 386 14.60 -8.54 5.87
C PHE A 386 14.96 -8.57 7.37
N ARG A 387 16.25 -8.71 7.67
CA ARG A 387 16.75 -8.60 9.06
C ARG A 387 17.18 -7.17 9.41
N ASN A 388 17.61 -6.41 8.39
CA ASN A 388 18.09 -5.04 8.53
C ASN A 388 17.09 -4.08 7.90
N PHE A 389 16.53 -3.17 8.71
CA PHE A 389 15.55 -2.20 8.24
C PHE A 389 16.16 -1.20 7.25
N GLU A 390 17.40 -0.71 7.49
CA GLU A 390 18.06 0.25 6.59
C GLU A 390 18.30 -0.34 5.20
N HIS A 391 18.69 -1.62 5.12
CA HIS A 391 18.81 -2.30 3.84
C HIS A 391 17.44 -2.40 3.13
N MET A 392 16.37 -2.76 3.84
CA MET A 392 15.02 -2.80 3.32
C MET A 392 14.54 -1.42 2.87
N ARG A 393 14.78 -0.37 3.69
CA ARG A 393 14.45 1.01 3.39
C ARG A 393 15.14 1.48 2.10
N ASN A 394 16.45 1.32 2.01
CA ASN A 394 17.23 1.69 0.83
C ASN A 394 16.74 0.93 -0.42
N ARG A 395 16.49 -0.36 -0.29
CA ARG A 395 15.97 -1.22 -1.38
C ARG A 395 14.60 -0.76 -1.86
N PHE A 396 13.71 -0.43 -0.92
CA PHE A 396 12.37 0.06 -1.22
C PHE A 396 12.42 1.42 -1.92
N LEU A 397 13.12 2.40 -1.35
CA LEU A 397 13.24 3.74 -1.90
C LEU A 397 13.91 3.72 -3.29
N PHE A 398 14.99 2.94 -3.46
CA PHE A 398 15.70 2.82 -4.73
C PHE A 398 14.81 2.24 -5.84
N ALA A 399 14.01 1.24 -5.54
CA ALA A 399 13.16 0.59 -6.54
C ALA A 399 11.88 1.36 -6.87
N THR A 400 11.34 2.14 -5.91
CA THR A 400 10.02 2.77 -6.06
C THR A 400 10.05 4.22 -6.49
N ARG A 401 11.12 4.96 -6.22
CA ARG A 401 11.30 6.34 -6.71
C ARG A 401 11.50 6.35 -8.23
N LYS A 402 10.87 7.30 -8.90
CA LYS A 402 11.03 7.50 -10.35
C LYS A 402 12.50 7.78 -10.71
N ASN A 403 13.11 8.73 -10.02
CA ASN A 403 14.51 9.14 -10.20
C ASN A 403 15.24 9.05 -8.85
N PRO A 404 15.78 7.87 -8.48
CA PRO A 404 16.48 7.72 -7.22
C PRO A 404 17.82 8.45 -7.26
N ILE A 405 18.02 9.40 -6.34
CA ILE A 405 19.30 10.04 -6.07
C ILE A 405 19.94 9.28 -4.91
N TYR A 406 21.17 8.83 -5.08
CA TYR A 406 21.91 8.08 -4.07
C TYR A 406 23.35 8.52 -4.03
N LYS A 407 23.96 8.40 -2.86
CA LYS A 407 25.40 8.64 -2.68
C LYS A 407 26.12 7.37 -3.15
N GLY A 408 26.95 7.51 -4.18
CA GLY A 408 27.79 6.45 -4.73
C GLY A 408 29.17 6.40 -4.12
#